data_8174799f8d3d2e8e40e3e9783b70933c
#
_entry.id   8174799f8d3d2e8e40e3e9783b70933c
#
_cell.length_a   1.000
_cell.length_b   1.000
_cell.length_c   1.000
_cell.angle_alpha   90.00
_cell.angle_beta   90.00
_cell.angle_gamma   90.00
#
_symmetry.space_group_name_H-M   'P 1'
#
loop_
_entity.id
_entity.type
_entity.pdbx_description
1 polymer ?
#
loop_
_entity_poly.entity_id
_entity_poly.type
_entity_poly.pdbx_seq_one_letter_code
_entity_poly.pdbx_strand_id
1 'polypeptide(L)'
;MRDKMTNPYQNTATARLIADRIRDLAHKKTQAEIASEAGFPNANMMTFLKNGRNKVPLDRVPSLAKALEVDPAYLMRLALDQAVGATAAKAITDIFGTPATDNERGWLQELRDASDNSDPRITARSRATLRGIFGK
;
A
#
# COMPACT_ATOMS: atom_id res chain seq x y z
N MET A 1 -20.66 -17.05 -21.20
CA MET A 1 -20.50 -16.37 -20.71
C MET A 1 -19.77 -15.86 -19.88
N ARG A 2 -19.37 -15.81 -19.95
CA ARG A 2 -18.70 -15.43 -19.26
C ARG A 2 -18.45 -14.70 -18.45
N ASP A 3 -18.54 -14.12 -18.89
CA ASP A 3 -18.21 -14.17 -17.63
C ASP A 3 -17.55 -12.95 -17.10
N LYS A 4 -18.30 -11.90 -17.24
CA LYS A 4 -17.89 -10.58 -16.80
C LYS A 4 -17.61 -10.51 -15.30
N MET A 5 -18.18 -11.47 -14.56
CA MET A 5 -18.04 -11.48 -13.10
C MET A 5 -16.74 -12.11 -12.63
N THR A 6 -15.95 -12.62 -13.58
CA THR A 6 -14.72 -13.31 -13.27
C THR A 6 -13.67 -12.41 -12.64
N ASN A 7 -13.61 -11.14 -13.06
CA ASN A 7 -12.57 -10.20 -12.61
C ASN A 7 -13.16 -8.85 -12.18
N PRO A 8 -13.91 -8.84 -11.06
CA PRO A 8 -14.60 -7.61 -10.64
C PRO A 8 -13.66 -6.49 -10.21
N TYR A 9 -12.39 -6.79 -9.90
CA TYR A 9 -11.42 -5.81 -9.42
C TYR A 9 -10.30 -5.53 -10.41
N GLN A 10 -10.47 -5.90 -11.69
CA GLN A 10 -9.37 -5.86 -12.65
C GLN A 10 -8.81 -4.47 -12.93
N ASN A 11 -9.59 -3.43 -12.73
CA ASN A 11 -9.13 -2.07 -12.98
C ASN A 11 -8.78 -1.31 -11.71
N THR A 12 -8.64 -2.00 -10.60
CA THR A 12 -8.28 -1.34 -9.35
C THR A 12 -6.79 -1.02 -9.32
N ALA A 13 -6.43 0.02 -8.58
CA ALA A 13 -5.03 0.37 -8.39
C ALA A 13 -4.25 -0.77 -7.72
N THR A 14 -4.92 -1.52 -6.84
CA THR A 14 -4.30 -2.67 -6.16
C THR A 14 -3.91 -3.75 -7.15
N ALA A 15 -4.83 -4.14 -8.04
CA ALA A 15 -4.55 -5.17 -9.03
C ALA A 15 -3.41 -4.73 -9.96
N ARG A 16 -3.43 -3.47 -10.39
CA ARG A 16 -2.37 -2.93 -11.27
C ARG A 16 -1.02 -2.93 -10.56
N LEU A 17 -0.97 -2.52 -9.31
CA LEU A 17 0.28 -2.52 -8.55
C LEU A 17 0.85 -3.94 -8.47
N ILE A 18 0.02 -4.91 -8.14
CA ILE A 18 0.47 -6.30 -8.01
C ILE A 18 0.99 -6.82 -9.34
N ALA A 19 0.27 -6.58 -10.44
CA ALA A 19 0.70 -6.99 -11.76
C ALA A 19 2.05 -6.35 -12.14
N ASP A 20 2.20 -5.06 -11.88
CA ASP A 20 3.42 -4.33 -12.19
C ASP A 20 4.61 -4.85 -11.37
N ARG A 21 4.40 -5.11 -10.07
CA ARG A 21 5.48 -5.62 -9.23
C ARG A 21 5.90 -7.03 -9.61
N ILE A 22 4.94 -7.91 -9.93
CA ILE A 22 5.27 -9.26 -10.40
C ILE A 22 6.14 -9.18 -11.64
N ARG A 23 5.77 -8.32 -12.61
CA ARG A 23 6.54 -8.12 -13.83
C ARG A 23 7.94 -7.58 -13.53
N ASP A 24 8.01 -6.55 -12.68
CA ASP A 24 9.29 -5.90 -12.38
C ASP A 24 10.25 -6.82 -11.61
N LEU A 25 9.71 -7.73 -10.81
CA LEU A 25 10.51 -8.67 -10.03
C LEU A 25 10.81 -9.99 -10.75
N ALA A 26 10.31 -10.16 -11.98
CA ALA A 26 10.43 -11.43 -12.71
C ALA A 26 11.89 -11.87 -12.91
N HIS A 27 12.83 -10.93 -12.91
CA HIS A 27 14.26 -11.24 -13.06
C HIS A 27 14.86 -11.93 -11.83
N LYS A 28 14.20 -11.87 -10.67
CA LYS A 28 14.74 -12.48 -9.44
C LYS A 28 13.75 -13.33 -8.65
N LYS A 29 12.45 -13.24 -8.94
CA LYS A 29 11.42 -14.02 -8.24
C LYS A 29 10.36 -14.48 -9.22
N THR A 30 9.93 -15.73 -9.05
CA THR A 30 8.77 -16.24 -9.79
C THR A 30 7.50 -15.84 -9.06
N GLN A 31 6.38 -15.90 -9.75
CA GLN A 31 5.08 -15.66 -9.15
C GLN A 31 4.80 -16.67 -8.02
N ALA A 32 5.23 -17.92 -8.19
CA ALA A 32 5.08 -18.95 -7.15
C ALA A 32 5.89 -18.61 -5.89
N GLU A 33 7.10 -18.09 -6.06
CA GLU A 33 7.92 -17.66 -4.94
C GLU A 33 7.27 -16.50 -4.18
N ILE A 34 6.71 -15.54 -4.91
CA ILE A 34 6.00 -14.41 -4.28
C ILE A 34 4.80 -14.94 -3.48
N ALA A 35 4.02 -15.86 -4.04
CA ALA A 35 2.89 -16.45 -3.35
C ALA A 35 3.32 -17.13 -2.06
N SER A 36 4.39 -17.88 -2.11
CA SER A 36 4.93 -18.58 -0.94
C SER A 36 5.38 -17.60 0.13
N GLU A 37 6.12 -16.56 -0.25
CA GLU A 37 6.58 -15.53 0.69
C GLU A 37 5.42 -14.78 1.32
N ALA A 38 4.34 -14.57 0.56
CA ALA A 38 3.15 -13.90 1.06
C ALA A 38 2.28 -14.80 1.94
N GLY A 39 2.63 -16.08 2.06
CA GLY A 39 1.91 -17.02 2.91
C GLY A 39 0.69 -17.63 2.26
N PHE A 40 0.57 -17.56 0.93
CA PHE A 40 -0.54 -18.19 0.22
C PHE A 40 -0.22 -19.66 -0.06
N PRO A 41 -1.18 -20.56 0.23
CA PRO A 41 -0.95 -22.00 -0.01
C PRO A 41 -0.93 -22.36 -1.48
N ASN A 42 -1.46 -21.51 -2.36
CA ASN A 42 -1.61 -21.80 -3.77
C ASN A 42 -1.05 -20.65 -4.61
N ALA A 43 -0.13 -20.97 -5.53
CA ALA A 43 0.48 -19.97 -6.42
C ALA A 43 -0.55 -19.26 -7.30
N ASN A 44 -1.68 -19.91 -7.59
CA ASN A 44 -2.74 -19.31 -8.41
C ASN A 44 -3.34 -18.06 -7.76
N MET A 45 -3.21 -17.89 -6.44
CA MET A 45 -3.71 -16.71 -5.76
C MET A 45 -3.11 -15.44 -6.34
N MET A 46 -1.81 -15.45 -6.67
CA MET A 46 -1.18 -14.27 -7.27
C MET A 46 -1.78 -13.95 -8.64
N THR A 47 -2.14 -14.96 -9.42
CA THR A 47 -2.83 -14.76 -10.69
C THR A 47 -4.19 -14.10 -10.47
N PHE A 48 -4.93 -14.56 -9.46
CA PHE A 48 -6.25 -14.01 -9.14
C PHE A 48 -6.14 -12.56 -8.67
N LEU A 49 -5.14 -12.25 -7.86
CA LEU A 49 -4.94 -10.88 -7.35
C LEU A 49 -4.51 -9.91 -8.44
N LYS A 50 -3.54 -10.30 -9.27
CA LYS A 50 -3.04 -9.39 -10.32
C LYS A 50 -4.07 -9.15 -11.42
N ASN A 51 -4.94 -10.13 -11.66
CA ASN A 51 -5.99 -10.00 -12.67
C ASN A 51 -7.27 -9.36 -12.12
N GLY A 52 -7.32 -9.12 -10.80
CA GLY A 52 -8.47 -8.48 -10.17
C GLY A 52 -9.65 -9.40 -9.97
N ARG A 53 -9.42 -10.71 -9.93
CA ARG A 53 -10.49 -11.68 -9.66
C ARG A 53 -10.91 -11.67 -8.20
N ASN A 54 -9.94 -11.54 -7.30
CA ASN A 54 -10.15 -11.52 -5.86
C ASN A 54 -9.62 -10.22 -5.25
N LYS A 55 -10.21 -9.82 -4.13
CA LYS A 55 -9.66 -8.77 -3.29
C LYS A 55 -8.39 -9.25 -2.61
N VAL A 56 -7.49 -8.32 -2.31
CA VAL A 56 -6.35 -8.61 -1.45
C VAL A 56 -6.84 -8.79 -0.02
N PRO A 57 -6.58 -9.95 0.63
CA PRO A 57 -6.90 -10.09 2.04
C PRO A 57 -6.08 -9.11 2.87
N LEU A 58 -6.74 -8.32 3.71
CA LEU A 58 -6.06 -7.26 4.47
C LEU A 58 -5.01 -7.82 5.44
N ASP A 59 -5.28 -9.01 5.99
CA ASP A 59 -4.35 -9.65 6.92
C ASP A 59 -3.08 -10.18 6.23
N ARG A 60 -3.10 -10.28 4.91
CA ARG A 60 -1.92 -10.68 4.13
C ARG A 60 -1.08 -9.51 3.63
N VAL A 61 -1.56 -8.29 3.83
CA VAL A 61 -0.85 -7.11 3.33
C VAL A 61 0.60 -7.04 3.82
N PRO A 62 0.91 -7.26 5.11
CA PRO A 62 2.31 -7.17 5.55
C PRO A 62 3.23 -8.15 4.81
N SER A 63 2.86 -9.42 4.71
CA SER A 63 3.69 -10.42 4.04
C SER A 63 3.70 -10.24 2.53
N LEU A 64 2.57 -9.84 1.94
CA LEU A 64 2.49 -9.58 0.51
C LEU A 64 3.33 -8.38 0.11
N ALA A 65 3.30 -7.31 0.91
CA ALA A 65 4.11 -6.12 0.66
C ALA A 65 5.60 -6.47 0.68
N LYS A 66 6.01 -7.30 1.63
CA LYS A 66 7.39 -7.74 1.71
C LYS A 66 7.78 -8.57 0.49
N ALA A 67 6.92 -9.49 0.07
CA ALA A 67 7.16 -10.34 -1.09
C ALA A 67 7.26 -9.53 -2.37
N LEU A 68 6.42 -8.49 -2.52
CA LEU A 68 6.40 -7.62 -3.69
C LEU A 68 7.41 -6.47 -3.59
N GLU A 69 8.09 -6.34 -2.46
CA GLU A 69 9.06 -5.27 -2.20
C GLU A 69 8.45 -3.88 -2.36
N VAL A 70 7.27 -3.70 -1.77
CA VAL A 70 6.61 -2.40 -1.70
C VAL A 70 6.36 -2.03 -0.24
N ASP A 71 6.13 -0.75 0.00
CA ASP A 71 5.83 -0.29 1.35
C ASP A 71 4.47 -0.83 1.80
N PRO A 72 4.41 -1.47 3.00
CA PRO A 72 3.15 -2.06 3.46
C PRO A 72 2.03 -1.04 3.68
N ALA A 73 2.35 0.18 4.12
CA ALA A 73 1.33 1.20 4.31
C ALA A 73 0.72 1.64 2.98
N TYR A 74 1.55 1.72 1.94
CA TYR A 74 1.07 2.05 0.60
C TYR A 74 0.13 0.96 0.08
N LEU A 75 0.55 -0.30 0.18
CA LEU A 75 -0.30 -1.42 -0.24
C LEU A 75 -1.58 -1.47 0.58
N MET A 76 -1.50 -1.21 1.90
CA MET A 76 -2.68 -1.21 2.75
C MET A 76 -3.69 -0.14 2.32
N ARG A 77 -3.23 1.06 1.96
CA ARG A 77 -4.14 2.10 1.48
C ARG A 77 -4.94 1.65 0.27
N LEU A 78 -4.26 1.04 -0.70
CA LEU A 78 -4.91 0.54 -1.90
C LEU A 78 -5.84 -0.64 -1.60
N ALA A 79 -5.37 -1.56 -0.78
CA ALA A 79 -6.15 -2.75 -0.43
C ALA A 79 -7.41 -2.39 0.37
N LEU A 80 -7.34 -1.35 1.19
CA LEU A 80 -8.48 -0.90 1.97
C LEU A 80 -9.59 -0.38 1.04
N ASP A 81 -9.23 0.44 0.05
CA ASP A 81 -10.19 0.91 -0.96
C ASP A 81 -10.86 -0.27 -1.66
N GLN A 82 -10.08 -1.28 -2.02
CA GLN A 82 -10.60 -2.47 -2.70
C GLN A 82 -11.52 -3.27 -1.77
N ALA A 83 -11.17 -3.38 -0.49
CA ALA A 83 -11.89 -4.23 0.45
C ALA A 83 -13.25 -3.66 0.85
N VAL A 84 -13.32 -2.35 1.10
CA VAL A 84 -14.53 -1.75 1.70
C VAL A 84 -15.14 -0.63 0.83
N GLY A 85 -14.49 -0.29 -0.29
CA GLY A 85 -14.93 0.80 -1.14
C GLY A 85 -14.39 2.14 -0.67
N ALA A 86 -14.35 3.11 -1.59
CA ALA A 86 -13.72 4.41 -1.32
C ALA A 86 -14.40 5.18 -0.19
N THR A 87 -15.73 5.11 -0.11
CA THR A 87 -16.48 5.85 0.91
C THR A 87 -16.18 5.35 2.32
N ALA A 88 -16.22 4.01 2.51
CA ALA A 88 -15.92 3.42 3.81
C ALA A 88 -14.44 3.55 4.15
N ALA A 89 -13.56 3.41 3.17
CA ALA A 89 -12.13 3.61 3.37
C ALA A 89 -11.85 5.04 3.86
N LYS A 90 -12.52 6.02 3.27
CA LYS A 90 -12.39 7.42 3.70
C LYS A 90 -12.83 7.60 5.16
N ALA A 91 -13.95 6.99 5.54
CA ALA A 91 -14.43 7.07 6.92
C ALA A 91 -13.40 6.50 7.90
N ILE A 92 -12.78 5.38 7.54
CA ILE A 92 -11.76 4.75 8.38
C ILE A 92 -10.53 5.66 8.51
N THR A 93 -10.06 6.23 7.41
CA THR A 93 -8.90 7.12 7.44
C THR A 93 -9.20 8.44 8.14
N ASP A 94 -10.44 8.92 8.07
CA ASP A 94 -10.84 10.13 8.81
C ASP A 94 -10.80 9.92 10.32
N ILE A 95 -11.14 8.70 10.77
CA ILE A 95 -11.16 8.39 12.21
C ILE A 95 -9.77 8.05 12.74
N PHE A 96 -9.04 7.22 12.03
CA PHE A 96 -7.75 6.67 12.51
C PHE A 96 -6.53 7.33 11.89
N GLY A 97 -6.71 8.18 10.90
CA GLY A 97 -5.61 8.78 10.16
C GLY A 97 -5.19 7.92 8.97
N THR A 98 -4.56 8.55 8.00
CA THR A 98 -4.03 7.85 6.83
C THR A 98 -2.81 7.03 7.25
N PRO A 99 -2.71 5.75 6.84
CA PRO A 99 -1.51 4.97 7.13
C PRO A 99 -0.26 5.66 6.58
N ALA A 100 0.78 5.74 7.39
CA ALA A 100 2.04 6.35 7.03
C ALA A 100 3.07 5.29 6.65
N THR A 101 3.95 5.62 5.71
CA THR A 101 5.07 4.74 5.35
C THR A 101 6.12 4.74 6.46
N ASP A 102 7.04 3.77 6.43
CA ASP A 102 8.14 3.73 7.40
C ASP A 102 8.98 5.00 7.35
N ASN A 103 9.24 5.52 6.15
CA ASN A 103 9.98 6.76 6.01
C ASN A 103 9.22 7.96 6.56
N GLU A 104 7.91 8.02 6.30
CA GLU A 104 7.07 9.08 6.87
C GLU A 104 7.06 9.02 8.40
N ARG A 105 7.02 7.81 8.97
CA ARG A 105 7.12 7.65 10.42
C ARG A 105 8.45 8.16 10.95
N GLY A 106 9.54 7.97 10.21
CA GLY A 106 10.83 8.54 10.55
C GLY A 106 10.80 10.06 10.64
N TRP A 107 10.15 10.72 9.66
CA TRP A 107 9.96 12.16 9.69
C TRP A 107 9.15 12.59 10.91
N LEU A 108 8.09 11.86 11.23
CA LEU A 108 7.27 12.16 12.42
C LEU A 108 8.07 12.03 13.70
N GLN A 109 8.91 10.98 13.81
CA GLN A 109 9.73 10.77 15.00
C GLN A 109 10.72 11.91 15.17
N GLU A 110 11.38 12.32 14.08
CA GLU A 110 12.33 13.42 14.13
C GLU A 110 11.65 14.73 14.51
N LEU A 111 10.44 14.98 13.97
CA LEU A 111 9.65 16.15 14.33
C LEU A 111 9.32 16.16 15.83
N ARG A 112 8.92 15.02 16.37
CA ARG A 112 8.61 14.90 17.80
C ARG A 112 9.83 15.17 18.67
N ASP A 113 10.95 14.59 18.30
CA ASP A 113 12.20 14.79 19.05
C ASP A 113 12.67 16.23 19.00
N ALA A 114 12.67 16.84 17.81
CA ALA A 114 13.14 18.21 17.64
C ALA A 114 12.25 19.24 18.32
N SER A 115 10.97 18.93 18.49
CA SER A 115 10.01 19.84 19.10
C SER A 115 9.77 19.56 20.57
N ASP A 116 10.46 18.59 21.17
CA ASP A 116 10.25 18.13 22.55
C ASP A 116 8.79 17.76 22.79
N ASN A 117 8.17 17.13 21.78
CA ASN A 117 6.76 16.69 21.83
C ASN A 117 5.77 17.82 22.09
N SER A 118 6.07 19.04 21.63
CA SER A 118 5.21 20.20 21.83
C SER A 118 4.04 20.29 20.87
N ASP A 119 3.95 19.36 19.90
CA ASP A 119 2.91 19.32 18.88
C ASP A 119 2.81 20.64 18.09
N PRO A 120 3.92 21.06 17.44
CA PRO A 120 3.96 22.36 16.79
C PRO A 120 3.07 22.41 15.55
N ARG A 121 2.40 23.55 15.38
CA ARG A 121 1.65 23.83 14.17
C ARG A 121 2.63 24.15 13.04
N ILE A 122 2.30 23.73 11.81
CA ILE A 122 3.09 24.16 10.68
C ILE A 122 2.90 25.65 10.43
N THR A 123 4.01 26.35 10.20
CA THR A 123 4.02 27.80 9.94
C THR A 123 4.50 28.05 8.52
N ALA A 124 4.37 29.30 8.04
CA ALA A 124 4.92 29.68 6.73
C ALA A 124 6.43 29.41 6.68
N ARG A 125 7.14 29.70 7.77
CA ARG A 125 8.59 29.48 7.85
C ARG A 125 8.94 28.00 7.79
N SER A 126 8.29 27.17 8.62
CA SER A 126 8.60 25.73 8.64
C SER A 126 8.22 25.07 7.33
N ARG A 127 7.11 25.49 6.72
CA ARG A 127 6.71 25.01 5.40
C ARG A 127 7.75 25.32 4.34
N ALA A 128 8.24 26.56 4.32
CA ALA A 128 9.27 26.98 3.35
C ALA A 128 10.56 26.20 3.53
N THR A 129 10.96 25.97 4.79
CA THR A 129 12.17 25.20 5.09
C THR A 129 12.04 23.76 4.62
N LEU A 130 10.90 23.12 4.93
CA LEU A 130 10.65 21.75 4.50
C LEU A 130 10.65 21.62 2.98
N ARG A 131 9.94 22.52 2.28
CA ARG A 131 9.88 22.48 0.83
C ARG A 131 11.26 22.71 0.21
N GLY A 132 12.08 23.55 0.84
CA GLY A 132 13.45 23.81 0.41
C GLY A 132 14.33 22.56 0.40
N ILE A 133 14.10 21.64 1.34
CA ILE A 133 14.84 20.36 1.37
C ILE A 133 14.67 19.60 0.06
N PHE A 134 13.50 19.71 -0.57
CA PHE A 134 13.18 19.01 -1.80
C PHE A 134 13.27 19.89 -3.05
N GLY A 135 13.87 21.07 -2.92
CA GLY A 135 14.07 21.97 -4.05
C GLY A 135 12.81 22.72 -4.51
N LYS A 136 11.85 22.89 -3.61
CA LYS A 136 10.58 23.56 -3.94
C LYS A 136 10.47 25.00 -3.41
#